data_a254f7318791e96b651cc00597688e57
#
_entry.id   a254f7318791e96b651cc00597688e57
#
_cell.length_a   1.000
_cell.length_b   1.000
_cell.length_c   1.000
_cell.angle_alpha   90.00
_cell.angle_beta   90.00
_cell.angle_gamma   90.00
#
_symmetry.space_group_name_H-M   'P 1'
#
loop_
_entity.id
_entity.type
_entity.pdbx_description
1 polymer ?
#
loop_
_entity_poly.entity_id
_entity_poly.type
_entity_poly.pdbx_seq_one_letter_code
_entity_poly.pdbx_strand_id
1 'polypeptide(L)'
;MAGTYVLGETKVRPGAYFNIQKKGTGQQSGTVSGVTAVLFRSDFGPLNTAVELNPDDGFANTFGNGGTTDAIQEAINGGAQTIIACRVGNGGTSATATLNTAEGQAAVKITAAYPGKKAFTVTVREKLTDSTLKECIIYAGVTEFEKVEFTAGAGEAKALADAFAATKKFKAEVQSGKDQ
;
A
#
# COMPACT_ATOMS: atom_id res chain seq x y z
N MET A 1 -25.06 44.07 -30.06
CA MET A 1 -24.70 42.74 -30.62
C MET A 1 -23.21 42.65 -30.71
N ALA A 2 -22.59 41.75 -29.97
CA ALA A 2 -21.15 41.46 -30.11
C ALA A 2 -20.97 40.58 -31.35
N GLY A 3 -20.24 41.07 -32.31
CA GLY A 3 -19.97 40.31 -33.54
C GLY A 3 -18.80 39.37 -33.34
N THR A 4 -18.92 38.16 -33.81
CA THR A 4 -17.83 37.17 -33.84
C THR A 4 -16.78 37.60 -34.86
N TYR A 5 -15.51 37.62 -34.47
CA TYR A 5 -14.39 37.92 -35.35
C TYR A 5 -13.87 36.63 -36.03
N VAL A 6 -13.77 36.64 -37.34
CA VAL A 6 -13.15 35.56 -38.09
C VAL A 6 -11.78 36.04 -38.56
N LEU A 7 -10.75 35.21 -38.41
CA LEU A 7 -9.36 35.54 -38.76
C LEU A 7 -9.28 35.88 -40.28
N GLY A 8 -8.73 37.05 -40.59
CA GLY A 8 -8.64 37.56 -41.99
C GLY A 8 -9.83 38.46 -42.41
N GLU A 9 -10.83 38.67 -41.60
CA GLU A 9 -11.93 39.58 -41.88
C GLU A 9 -11.60 41.03 -41.47
N THR A 10 -11.82 41.98 -42.42
CA THR A 10 -11.64 43.40 -42.13
C THR A 10 -12.92 43.99 -41.54
N LYS A 11 -12.85 44.53 -40.31
CA LYS A 11 -13.96 45.15 -39.60
C LYS A 11 -13.97 46.65 -39.86
N VAL A 12 -15.11 47.18 -40.35
CA VAL A 12 -15.29 48.57 -40.71
C VAL A 12 -15.67 49.46 -39.54
N ARG A 13 -16.13 48.89 -38.40
CA ARG A 13 -16.55 49.65 -37.26
C ARG A 13 -15.56 49.54 -36.09
N PRO A 14 -15.22 50.64 -35.40
CA PRO A 14 -14.44 50.56 -34.17
C PRO A 14 -15.16 49.70 -33.11
N GLY A 15 -14.44 48.73 -32.52
CA GLY A 15 -14.97 47.86 -31.49
C GLY A 15 -13.93 46.86 -31.03
N ALA A 16 -14.21 46.18 -29.91
CA ALA A 16 -13.40 45.05 -29.43
C ALA A 16 -13.93 43.75 -30.06
N TYR A 17 -13.09 43.05 -30.77
CA TYR A 17 -13.43 41.80 -31.44
C TYR A 17 -12.60 40.68 -30.83
N PHE A 18 -13.28 39.69 -30.28
CA PHE A 18 -12.62 38.51 -29.66
C PHE A 18 -12.83 37.29 -30.53
N ASN A 19 -11.73 36.64 -30.88
CA ASN A 19 -11.75 35.30 -31.48
C ASN A 19 -11.36 34.29 -30.39
N ILE A 20 -12.33 33.56 -29.87
CA ILE A 20 -12.07 32.44 -28.98
C ILE A 20 -11.84 31.21 -29.82
N GLN A 21 -10.58 30.96 -30.18
CA GLN A 21 -10.20 29.67 -30.72
C GLN A 21 -10.18 28.68 -29.57
N LYS A 22 -11.13 27.79 -29.51
CA LYS A 22 -10.94 26.53 -28.80
C LYS A 22 -9.81 25.80 -29.53
N LYS A 23 -8.57 25.94 -29.05
CA LYS A 23 -7.55 24.96 -29.34
C LYS A 23 -8.12 23.65 -28.85
N GLY A 24 -8.60 22.80 -29.78
CA GLY A 24 -9.10 21.51 -29.46
C GLY A 24 -8.07 20.84 -28.56
N THR A 25 -8.48 20.31 -27.45
CA THR A 25 -7.74 19.25 -26.80
C THR A 25 -7.46 18.27 -27.91
N GLY A 26 -6.21 18.24 -28.38
CA GLY A 26 -5.79 17.24 -29.33
C GLY A 26 -6.22 15.92 -28.72
N GLN A 27 -7.06 15.21 -29.44
CA GLN A 27 -7.38 13.85 -29.07
C GLN A 27 -6.04 13.13 -29.06
N GLN A 28 -5.47 12.90 -27.89
CA GLN A 28 -4.28 12.07 -27.74
C GLN A 28 -4.69 10.66 -28.18
N SER A 29 -4.57 10.45 -29.47
CA SER A 29 -4.73 9.14 -30.07
C SER A 29 -3.67 8.22 -29.46
N GLY A 30 -4.08 7.25 -28.67
CA GLY A 30 -3.23 6.18 -28.19
C GLY A 30 -2.66 6.33 -26.78
N THR A 31 -2.99 7.35 -26.02
CA THR A 31 -2.66 7.39 -24.58
C THR A 31 -3.73 6.62 -23.82
N VAL A 32 -3.32 5.63 -23.04
CA VAL A 32 -4.21 5.02 -22.04
C VAL A 32 -4.54 6.13 -21.04
N SER A 33 -5.74 6.69 -21.17
CA SER A 33 -6.23 7.73 -20.26
C SER A 33 -6.42 7.12 -18.89
N GLY A 34 -5.91 7.77 -17.85
CA GLY A 34 -6.13 7.35 -16.49
C GLY A 34 -5.00 6.55 -15.84
N VAL A 35 -3.83 6.40 -16.48
CA VAL A 35 -2.63 5.86 -15.82
C VAL A 35 -1.80 7.01 -15.25
N THR A 36 -1.54 6.97 -13.95
CA THR A 36 -0.75 7.99 -13.24
C THR A 36 0.40 7.34 -12.50
N ALA A 37 1.62 7.84 -12.69
CA ALA A 37 2.78 7.42 -11.92
C ALA A 37 2.96 8.33 -10.70
N VAL A 38 3.14 7.73 -9.52
CA VAL A 38 3.30 8.46 -8.25
C VAL A 38 4.57 7.99 -7.55
N LEU A 39 5.47 8.94 -7.28
CA LEU A 39 6.65 8.74 -6.43
C LEU A 39 6.38 9.34 -5.05
N PHE A 40 6.54 8.54 -4.00
CA PHE A 40 6.18 8.95 -2.65
C PHE A 40 7.07 8.31 -1.59
N ARG A 41 6.95 8.77 -0.34
CA ARG A 41 7.55 8.15 0.83
C ARG A 41 6.48 7.55 1.70
N SER A 42 6.76 6.38 2.28
CA SER A 42 5.89 5.75 3.27
C SER A 42 6.71 5.02 4.33
N ASP A 43 6.03 4.60 5.36
CA ASP A 43 6.61 3.88 6.50
C ASP A 43 6.62 2.36 6.32
N PHE A 44 6.01 1.84 5.24
CA PHE A 44 5.94 0.42 4.91
C PHE A 44 5.83 0.20 3.40
N GLY A 45 5.98 -1.05 2.95
CA GLY A 45 5.76 -1.48 1.57
C GLY A 45 7.03 -1.61 0.73
N PRO A 46 6.91 -2.14 -0.49
CA PRO A 46 8.02 -2.31 -1.41
C PRO A 46 8.81 -1.02 -1.64
N LEU A 47 10.14 -1.11 -1.55
CA LEU A 47 11.02 0.03 -1.69
C LEU A 47 11.66 0.04 -3.07
N ASN A 48 11.66 1.19 -3.73
CA ASN A 48 12.25 1.41 -5.06
C ASN A 48 11.74 0.43 -6.13
N THR A 49 10.51 -0.04 -5.95
CA THR A 49 9.83 -0.97 -6.86
C THR A 49 8.51 -0.36 -7.27
N ALA A 50 8.22 -0.36 -8.56
CA ALA A 50 6.93 0.07 -9.07
C ALA A 50 5.88 -0.99 -8.79
N VAL A 51 4.77 -0.59 -8.22
CA VAL A 51 3.60 -1.43 -7.94
C VAL A 51 2.40 -0.83 -8.64
N GLU A 52 1.71 -1.63 -9.40
CA GLU A 52 0.45 -1.25 -10.01
C GLU A 52 -0.68 -1.38 -8.99
N LEU A 53 -1.47 -0.34 -8.85
CA LEU A 53 -2.62 -0.24 -7.97
C LEU A 53 -3.84 0.20 -8.77
N ASN A 54 -4.98 -0.41 -8.49
CA ASN A 54 -6.27 0.12 -8.89
C ASN A 54 -6.85 0.97 -7.74
N PRO A 55 -7.72 1.95 -8.02
CA PRO A 55 -8.29 2.80 -6.99
C PRO A 55 -8.96 2.05 -5.83
N ASP A 56 -9.54 0.89 -6.13
CA ASP A 56 -10.28 0.06 -5.18
C ASP A 56 -9.39 -0.87 -4.33
N ASP A 57 -8.10 -1.03 -4.67
CA ASP A 57 -7.19 -1.99 -4.02
C ASP A 57 -6.77 -1.59 -2.59
N GLY A 58 -7.04 -0.36 -2.17
CA GLY A 58 -6.69 0.13 -0.85
C GLY A 58 -5.17 0.20 -0.65
N PHE A 59 -4.53 1.22 -1.16
CA PHE A 59 -3.06 1.40 -1.11
C PHE A 59 -2.46 1.30 0.30
N ALA A 60 -3.24 1.59 1.34
CA ALA A 60 -2.82 1.50 2.74
C ALA A 60 -2.42 0.06 3.15
N ASN A 61 -3.00 -0.94 2.53
CA ASN A 61 -2.63 -2.34 2.74
C ASN A 61 -1.24 -2.67 2.21
N THR A 62 -0.81 -1.98 1.16
CA THR A 62 0.50 -2.21 0.51
C THR A 62 1.58 -1.28 1.06
N PHE A 63 1.25 0.00 1.28
CA PHE A 63 2.23 1.04 1.61
C PHE A 63 2.04 1.69 2.98
N GLY A 64 1.01 1.30 3.75
CA GLY A 64 0.64 2.01 4.97
C GLY A 64 0.04 3.40 4.67
N ASN A 65 -0.07 4.23 5.72
CA ASN A 65 -0.69 5.56 5.65
C ASN A 65 0.29 6.68 6.04
N GLY A 66 1.57 6.37 6.15
CA GLY A 66 2.58 7.34 6.60
C GLY A 66 3.29 8.04 5.45
N GLY A 67 4.01 9.11 5.78
CA GLY A 67 4.83 9.84 4.82
C GLY A 67 4.03 10.73 3.88
N THR A 68 4.16 10.53 2.58
CA THR A 68 3.46 11.29 1.52
C THR A 68 2.55 10.40 0.68
N THR A 69 1.95 9.39 1.30
CA THR A 69 0.99 8.47 0.65
C THR A 69 -0.28 9.18 0.17
N ASP A 70 -0.59 10.36 0.70
CA ASP A 70 -1.70 11.22 0.25
C ASP A 70 -1.63 11.51 -1.26
N ALA A 71 -0.42 11.53 -1.85
CA ALA A 71 -0.25 11.69 -3.28
C ALA A 71 -0.95 10.59 -4.11
N ILE A 72 -1.07 9.37 -3.56
CA ILE A 72 -1.82 8.28 -4.20
C ILE A 72 -3.33 8.60 -4.15
N GLN A 73 -3.80 9.06 -2.99
CA GLN A 73 -5.21 9.44 -2.84
C GLN A 73 -5.59 10.62 -3.75
N GLU A 74 -4.70 11.60 -3.90
CA GLU A 74 -4.91 12.72 -4.82
C GLU A 74 -4.93 12.26 -6.28
N ALA A 75 -4.13 11.29 -6.67
CA ALA A 75 -4.19 10.70 -7.99
C ALA A 75 -5.55 9.99 -8.23
N ILE A 76 -6.06 9.27 -7.23
CA ILE A 76 -7.39 8.63 -7.28
C ILE A 76 -8.48 9.70 -7.42
N ASN A 77 -8.43 10.75 -6.60
CA ASN A 77 -9.39 11.86 -6.63
C ASN A 77 -9.35 12.60 -7.96
N GLY A 78 -8.18 12.65 -8.61
CA GLY A 78 -7.97 13.19 -9.95
C GLY A 78 -8.50 12.31 -11.09
N GLY A 79 -9.04 11.13 -10.79
CA GLY A 79 -9.63 10.22 -11.76
C GLY A 79 -8.65 9.24 -12.40
N ALA A 80 -7.50 8.96 -11.76
CA ALA A 80 -6.61 7.89 -12.19
C ALA A 80 -7.32 6.54 -12.09
N GLN A 81 -7.30 5.77 -13.16
CA GLN A 81 -7.86 4.43 -13.21
C GLN A 81 -6.83 3.36 -12.85
N THR A 82 -5.57 3.64 -13.14
CA THR A 82 -4.43 2.80 -12.78
C THR A 82 -3.33 3.68 -12.23
N ILE A 83 -2.74 3.29 -11.12
CA ILE A 83 -1.67 4.04 -10.46
C ILE A 83 -0.41 3.19 -10.43
N ILE A 84 0.66 3.69 -11.00
CA ILE A 84 1.99 3.08 -10.85
C ILE A 84 2.67 3.74 -9.66
N ALA A 85 2.53 3.13 -8.51
CA ALA A 85 3.02 3.63 -7.23
C ALA A 85 4.45 3.15 -6.97
N CYS A 86 5.37 4.06 -6.67
CA CYS A 86 6.74 3.71 -6.32
C CYS A 86 7.16 4.42 -5.04
N ARG A 87 7.34 3.65 -3.98
CA ARG A 87 7.92 4.13 -2.72
C ARG A 87 9.41 4.35 -2.88
N VAL A 88 9.87 5.57 -2.64
CA VAL A 88 11.28 5.93 -2.75
C VAL A 88 11.92 6.11 -1.37
N GLY A 89 13.17 5.65 -1.22
CA GLY A 89 13.92 5.79 0.02
C GLY A 89 15.28 5.08 -0.02
N ASN A 90 16.07 5.32 1.03
CA ASN A 90 17.44 4.82 1.16
C ASN A 90 17.50 3.67 2.18
N GLY A 91 16.91 2.52 1.87
CA GLY A 91 16.97 1.36 2.76
C GLY A 91 16.19 1.56 4.06
N GLY A 92 16.70 0.98 5.13
CA GLY A 92 16.10 0.93 6.45
C GLY A 92 16.18 -0.48 7.03
N THR A 93 15.67 -0.67 8.25
CA THR A 93 15.57 -1.97 8.89
C THR A 93 14.13 -2.44 8.89
N SER A 94 13.92 -3.74 8.66
CA SER A 94 12.60 -4.36 8.83
C SER A 94 12.28 -4.50 10.32
N ALA A 95 11.04 -4.22 10.70
CA ALA A 95 10.58 -4.44 12.06
C ALA A 95 10.60 -5.93 12.38
N THR A 96 11.01 -6.29 13.59
CA THR A 96 11.06 -7.66 14.08
C THR A 96 10.39 -7.78 15.42
N ALA A 97 9.72 -8.90 15.65
CA ALA A 97 9.17 -9.28 16.95
C ALA A 97 9.54 -10.75 17.22
N THR A 98 9.84 -11.06 18.48
CA THR A 98 10.11 -12.43 18.92
C THR A 98 8.98 -12.87 19.83
N LEU A 99 8.34 -13.97 19.47
CA LEU A 99 7.39 -14.66 20.35
C LEU A 99 8.15 -15.68 21.18
N ASN A 100 7.89 -15.66 22.46
CA ASN A 100 8.54 -16.57 23.41
C ASN A 100 7.59 -17.69 23.85
N THR A 101 8.16 -18.83 24.25
CA THR A 101 7.43 -19.87 24.97
C THR A 101 6.99 -19.38 26.36
N ALA A 102 6.18 -20.19 27.06
CA ALA A 102 5.79 -19.91 28.43
C ALA A 102 7.01 -19.83 29.38
N GLU A 103 8.09 -20.54 29.07
CA GLU A 103 9.35 -20.53 29.82
C GLU A 103 10.26 -19.34 29.42
N GLY A 104 9.78 -18.43 28.60
CA GLY A 104 10.51 -17.22 28.19
C GLY A 104 11.57 -17.42 27.12
N GLN A 105 11.63 -18.59 26.46
CA GLN A 105 12.58 -18.85 25.41
C GLN A 105 12.04 -18.44 24.04
N ALA A 106 12.89 -17.89 23.17
CA ALA A 106 12.52 -17.50 21.83
C ALA A 106 12.00 -18.69 21.01
N ALA A 107 10.77 -18.65 20.54
CA ALA A 107 10.13 -19.68 19.75
C ALA A 107 10.03 -19.31 18.28
N VAL A 108 9.47 -18.15 17.97
CA VAL A 108 9.27 -17.69 16.59
C VAL A 108 9.70 -16.23 16.47
N LYS A 109 10.49 -15.93 15.45
CA LYS A 109 10.85 -14.57 15.08
C LYS A 109 10.02 -14.14 13.88
N ILE A 110 9.22 -13.11 14.06
CA ILE A 110 8.42 -12.50 12.99
C ILE A 110 9.18 -11.27 12.48
N THR A 111 9.32 -11.16 11.17
CA THR A 111 10.04 -10.07 10.51
C THR A 111 9.14 -9.45 9.44
N ALA A 112 9.02 -8.13 9.43
CA ALA A 112 8.32 -7.41 8.38
C ALA A 112 9.04 -7.60 7.02
N ALA A 113 8.29 -7.85 5.96
CA ALA A 113 8.85 -8.10 4.62
C ALA A 113 9.56 -6.86 4.05
N TYR A 114 9.16 -5.69 4.51
CA TYR A 114 9.68 -4.43 3.97
C TYR A 114 10.27 -3.57 5.08
N PRO A 115 11.40 -2.89 4.82
CA PRO A 115 11.99 -1.96 5.76
C PRO A 115 11.11 -0.72 5.93
N GLY A 116 11.02 -0.19 7.15
CA GLY A 116 10.24 1.02 7.42
C GLY A 116 10.23 1.41 8.88
N LYS A 117 9.54 2.51 9.16
CA LYS A 117 9.38 3.05 10.52
C LYS A 117 8.04 2.67 11.17
N LYS A 118 7.21 1.90 10.46
CA LYS A 118 5.90 1.51 10.98
C LYS A 118 6.08 0.58 12.18
N ALA A 119 5.52 0.98 13.30
CA ALA A 119 5.50 0.16 14.50
C ALA A 119 4.39 -0.88 14.42
N PHE A 120 4.71 -2.10 14.83
CA PHE A 120 3.78 -3.21 14.88
C PHE A 120 3.73 -3.81 16.28
N THR A 121 2.53 -4.21 16.69
CA THR A 121 2.30 -5.01 17.89
C THR A 121 1.77 -6.38 17.48
N VAL A 122 2.33 -7.44 18.05
CA VAL A 122 1.92 -8.82 17.77
C VAL A 122 1.17 -9.36 18.96
N THR A 123 0.01 -9.97 18.70
CA THR A 123 -0.81 -10.62 19.71
C THR A 123 -1.16 -12.03 19.23
N VAL A 124 -0.97 -13.02 20.10
CA VAL A 124 -1.39 -14.40 19.88
C VAL A 124 -2.49 -14.73 20.89
N ARG A 125 -3.59 -15.29 20.41
CA ARG A 125 -4.72 -15.69 21.24
C ARG A 125 -5.38 -16.96 20.70
N GLU A 126 -6.13 -17.63 21.53
CA GLU A 126 -7.02 -18.72 21.11
C GLU A 126 -8.17 -18.16 20.26
N LYS A 127 -8.55 -18.90 19.24
CA LYS A 127 -9.68 -18.53 18.41
C LYS A 127 -10.98 -18.81 19.16
N LEU A 128 -11.81 -17.79 19.32
CA LEU A 128 -13.06 -17.87 20.11
C LEU A 128 -14.06 -18.93 19.60
N THR A 129 -14.01 -19.25 18.31
CA THR A 129 -14.95 -20.19 17.68
C THR A 129 -14.41 -21.62 17.61
N ASP A 130 -13.10 -21.82 17.83
CA ASP A 130 -12.43 -23.11 17.70
C ASP A 130 -11.17 -23.14 18.54
N SER A 131 -11.19 -23.84 19.66
CA SER A 131 -10.07 -23.97 20.61
C SER A 131 -8.88 -24.78 20.06
N THR A 132 -9.04 -25.48 18.93
CA THR A 132 -7.92 -26.17 18.26
C THR A 132 -7.07 -25.24 17.42
N LEU A 133 -7.52 -24.00 17.23
CA LEU A 133 -6.86 -22.97 16.46
C LEU A 133 -6.47 -21.79 17.34
N LYS A 134 -5.36 -21.17 16.99
CA LYS A 134 -4.91 -19.87 17.49
C LYS A 134 -4.84 -18.85 16.38
N GLU A 135 -4.98 -17.59 16.75
CA GLU A 135 -4.85 -16.44 15.86
C GLU A 135 -3.61 -15.64 16.25
N CYS A 136 -2.74 -15.38 15.30
CA CYS A 136 -1.70 -14.37 15.44
C CYS A 136 -2.14 -13.12 14.68
N ILE A 137 -2.29 -12.02 15.39
CA ILE A 137 -2.77 -10.74 14.85
C ILE A 137 -1.66 -9.72 15.00
N ILE A 138 -1.33 -9.07 13.91
CA ILE A 138 -0.37 -7.97 13.85
C ILE A 138 -1.15 -6.67 13.70
N TYR A 139 -0.98 -5.79 14.65
CA TYR A 139 -1.61 -4.47 14.66
C TYR A 139 -0.62 -3.38 14.25
N ALA A 140 -1.10 -2.42 13.48
CA ALA A 140 -0.45 -1.15 13.25
C ALA A 140 -1.22 -0.06 14.02
N GLY A 141 -0.74 0.31 15.19
CA GLY A 141 -1.52 1.08 16.16
C GLY A 141 -2.72 0.29 16.65
N VAL A 142 -3.92 0.77 16.38
CA VAL A 142 -5.19 0.11 16.75
C VAL A 142 -5.83 -0.69 15.61
N THR A 143 -5.25 -0.62 14.41
CA THR A 143 -5.81 -1.26 13.22
C THR A 143 -5.17 -2.63 13.01
N GLU A 144 -5.99 -3.66 12.79
CA GLU A 144 -5.52 -4.96 12.34
C GLU A 144 -4.87 -4.82 10.96
N PHE A 145 -3.60 -5.20 10.87
CA PHE A 145 -2.81 -5.06 9.64
C PHE A 145 -2.60 -6.39 8.92
N GLU A 146 -2.45 -7.47 9.70
CA GLU A 146 -2.36 -8.84 9.20
C GLU A 146 -2.87 -9.79 10.27
N LYS A 147 -3.54 -10.87 9.85
CA LYS A 147 -4.00 -11.92 10.72
C LYS A 147 -3.75 -13.28 10.07
N VAL A 148 -3.19 -14.21 10.82
CA VAL A 148 -3.02 -15.60 10.43
C VAL A 148 -3.60 -16.53 11.49
N GLU A 149 -4.14 -17.65 11.04
CA GLU A 149 -4.64 -18.72 11.90
C GLU A 149 -3.72 -19.93 11.78
N PHE A 150 -3.49 -20.62 12.88
CA PHE A 150 -2.62 -21.79 12.93
C PHE A 150 -3.10 -22.78 14.00
N THR A 151 -2.69 -24.04 13.89
CA THR A 151 -3.08 -25.11 14.80
C THR A 151 -2.38 -24.93 16.13
N ALA A 152 -3.15 -25.02 17.24
CA ALA A 152 -2.63 -25.03 18.60
C ALA A 152 -2.04 -26.40 18.98
N GLY A 153 -1.08 -26.41 19.90
CA GLY A 153 -0.51 -27.63 20.48
C GLY A 153 0.89 -27.98 19.97
N ALA A 154 1.22 -29.25 19.87
CA ALA A 154 2.55 -29.71 19.46
C ALA A 154 2.89 -29.19 18.05
N GLY A 155 4.11 -28.62 17.89
CA GLY A 155 4.53 -28.04 16.61
C GLY A 155 3.93 -26.67 16.31
N GLU A 156 3.36 -25.99 17.29
CA GLU A 156 2.70 -24.68 17.16
C GLU A 156 3.61 -23.62 16.53
N ALA A 157 4.90 -23.60 16.88
CA ALA A 157 5.86 -22.68 16.31
C ALA A 157 6.03 -22.87 14.80
N LYS A 158 6.08 -24.12 14.35
CA LYS A 158 6.16 -24.46 12.93
C LYS A 158 4.85 -24.11 12.21
N ALA A 159 3.70 -24.45 12.79
CA ALA A 159 2.39 -24.14 12.23
C ALA A 159 2.22 -22.64 12.02
N LEU A 160 2.66 -21.81 12.97
CA LEU A 160 2.67 -20.36 12.84
C LEU A 160 3.60 -19.88 11.70
N ALA A 161 4.81 -20.43 11.62
CA ALA A 161 5.75 -20.06 10.55
C ALA A 161 5.19 -20.42 9.17
N ASP A 162 4.59 -21.60 9.02
CA ASP A 162 3.95 -22.05 7.79
C ASP A 162 2.73 -21.16 7.41
N ALA A 163 1.95 -20.71 8.40
CA ALA A 163 0.84 -19.80 8.18
C ALA A 163 1.32 -18.44 7.62
N PHE A 164 2.45 -17.93 8.11
CA PHE A 164 3.04 -16.69 7.58
C PHE A 164 3.66 -16.87 6.19
N ALA A 165 4.03 -18.06 5.76
CA ALA A 165 4.56 -18.31 4.42
C ALA A 165 3.54 -17.96 3.31
N ALA A 166 2.24 -18.00 3.63
CA ALA A 166 1.17 -17.59 2.72
C ALA A 166 1.01 -16.07 2.62
N THR A 167 1.57 -15.30 3.54
CA THR A 167 1.46 -13.85 3.58
C THR A 167 2.61 -13.17 2.81
N LYS A 168 2.38 -11.92 2.38
CA LYS A 168 3.40 -11.13 1.67
C LYS A 168 4.01 -10.02 2.54
N LYS A 169 3.39 -9.72 3.68
CA LYS A 169 3.75 -8.59 4.52
C LYS A 169 4.73 -8.94 5.63
N PHE A 170 4.70 -10.18 6.09
CA PHE A 170 5.56 -10.68 7.17
C PHE A 170 6.11 -12.07 6.83
N LYS A 171 7.23 -12.37 7.46
CA LYS A 171 7.84 -13.71 7.46
C LYS A 171 8.02 -14.16 8.90
N ALA A 172 7.83 -15.43 9.18
CA ALA A 172 8.08 -16.00 10.48
C ALA A 172 9.09 -17.15 10.36
N GLU A 173 10.02 -17.21 11.31
CA GLU A 173 11.09 -18.20 11.37
C GLU A 173 11.11 -18.82 12.76
N VAL A 174 11.07 -20.17 12.81
CA VAL A 174 11.21 -20.90 14.04
C VAL A 174 12.65 -20.77 14.55
N GLN A 175 12.80 -20.43 15.82
CA GLN A 175 14.10 -20.36 16.45
C GLN A 175 14.59 -21.75 16.85
N SER A 176 15.87 -22.05 16.60
CA SER A 176 16.46 -23.37 16.74
C SER A 176 16.22 -24.01 18.12
N GLY A 177 15.73 -25.25 18.13
CA GLY A 177 15.54 -26.09 19.31
C GLY A 177 14.12 -26.10 19.89
N LYS A 178 13.10 -25.59 19.19
CA LYS A 178 11.75 -25.40 19.69
C LYS A 178 10.63 -25.95 18.78
N ASP A 179 10.91 -27.03 18.05
CA ASP A 179 9.90 -27.79 17.30
C ASP A 179 9.11 -28.79 18.19
N GLN A 180 8.98 -28.51 19.50
CA GLN A 180 8.25 -29.39 20.41
C GLN A 180 6.98 -28.72 20.91
#